data_8783df361481bb5b284cb79582ad7c4a
#
_entry.id   8783df361481bb5b284cb79582ad7c4a
#
_cell.length_a   1.000
_cell.length_b   1.000
_cell.length_c   1.000
_cell.angle_alpha   90.00
_cell.angle_beta   90.00
_cell.angle_gamma   90.00
#
_symmetry.space_group_name_H-M   'P 1'
#
loop_
_entity.id
_entity.type
_entity.pdbx_description
1 polymer ?
#
loop_
_entity_poly.entity_id
_entity_poly.type
_entity_poly.pdbx_seq_one_letter_code
_entity_poly.pdbx_strand_id
1 'polypeptide(L)'
;EKNRGKGFALREGLKKISGDVCLIQDADLEYLPHNYENLLIPFQKYEADVVYGSRFKSISTNKVLLFWHMIANRIITFCSNVFSNLNFTDVETGYKVFKSEIIKNIELKENSFAFEIEITQKIAKIKPKLKIFEVGVSYFGRTYSEGKKITFKDAILAMIAIIKHSF
;
A
#
# COMPACT_ATOMS: atom_id res chain seq x y z
N GLU A 1 10.55 -13.52 -20.11
CA GLU A 1 9.48 -13.98 -19.21
C GLU A 1 8.24 -13.11 -19.38
N LYS A 2 7.04 -13.71 -19.24
CA LYS A 2 5.77 -12.98 -19.39
C LYS A 2 5.49 -12.18 -18.13
N ASN A 3 5.13 -10.90 -18.27
CA ASN A 3 4.65 -10.08 -17.15
C ASN A 3 3.37 -10.71 -16.53
N ARG A 4 3.38 -10.95 -15.23
CA ARG A 4 2.27 -11.54 -14.45
C ARG A 4 1.62 -10.56 -13.48
N GLY A 5 2.07 -9.31 -13.46
CA GLY A 5 1.56 -8.24 -12.61
C GLY A 5 2.29 -8.05 -11.28
N LYS A 6 2.04 -6.90 -10.64
CA LYS A 6 2.70 -6.47 -9.39
C LYS A 6 2.48 -7.45 -8.23
N GLY A 7 1.25 -7.86 -7.99
CA GLY A 7 0.91 -8.77 -6.90
C GLY A 7 1.59 -10.14 -7.05
N PHE A 8 1.73 -10.65 -8.28
CA PHE A 8 2.50 -11.87 -8.52
C PHE A 8 3.98 -11.70 -8.16
N ALA A 9 4.61 -10.62 -8.61
CA ALA A 9 6.02 -10.35 -8.30
C ALA A 9 6.27 -10.23 -6.80
N LEU A 10 5.37 -9.58 -6.07
CA LEU A 10 5.43 -9.45 -4.63
C LEU A 10 5.31 -10.81 -3.92
N ARG A 11 4.37 -11.67 -4.32
CA ARG A 11 4.27 -13.02 -3.74
C ARG A 11 5.56 -13.83 -3.92
N GLU A 12 6.20 -13.73 -5.07
CA GLU A 12 7.50 -14.40 -5.28
C GLU A 12 8.62 -13.80 -4.42
N GLY A 13 8.61 -12.48 -4.23
CA GLY A 13 9.52 -11.79 -3.32
C GLY A 13 9.30 -12.20 -1.85
N LEU A 14 8.05 -12.27 -1.40
CA LEU A 14 7.70 -12.64 -0.02
C LEU A 14 8.20 -14.04 0.37
N LYS A 15 8.31 -14.97 -0.58
CA LYS A 15 8.89 -16.31 -0.32
C LYS A 15 10.38 -16.26 0.03
N LYS A 16 11.08 -15.17 -0.29
CA LYS A 16 12.53 -15.01 -0.16
C LYS A 16 12.96 -14.08 0.95
N ILE A 17 12.02 -13.41 1.63
CA ILE A 17 12.37 -12.48 2.71
C ILE A 17 12.94 -13.22 3.90
N SER A 18 14.06 -12.70 4.47
CA SER A 18 14.76 -13.27 5.63
C SER A 18 14.91 -12.28 6.79
N GLY A 19 14.74 -10.97 6.53
CA GLY A 19 14.82 -9.92 7.56
C GLY A 19 13.60 -9.89 8.48
N ASP A 20 13.72 -9.16 9.60
CA ASP A 20 12.65 -9.01 10.59
C ASP A 20 11.50 -8.13 10.08
N VAL A 21 11.81 -7.18 9.19
CA VAL A 21 10.87 -6.24 8.59
C VAL A 21 10.92 -6.35 7.07
N CYS A 22 9.76 -6.38 6.44
CA CYS A 22 9.59 -6.39 4.99
C CYS A 22 9.02 -5.05 4.52
N LEU A 23 9.75 -4.34 3.67
CA LEU A 23 9.31 -3.11 3.05
C LEU A 23 8.98 -3.36 1.57
N ILE A 24 7.77 -2.98 1.17
CA ILE A 24 7.35 -2.98 -0.23
C ILE A 24 7.63 -1.58 -0.81
N GLN A 25 8.31 -1.56 -1.95
CA GLN A 25 8.59 -0.34 -2.70
C GLN A 25 8.34 -0.55 -4.20
N ASP A 26 7.68 0.41 -4.83
CA ASP A 26 7.58 0.46 -6.28
C ASP A 26 8.91 0.92 -6.91
N ALA A 27 9.31 0.25 -7.99
CA ALA A 27 10.60 0.51 -8.67
C ALA A 27 10.49 1.60 -9.76
N ASP A 28 9.53 2.51 -9.66
CA ASP A 28 9.20 3.49 -10.70
C ASP A 28 9.70 4.91 -10.42
N LEU A 29 10.51 5.08 -9.39
CA LEU A 29 11.08 6.36 -8.92
C LEU A 29 10.05 7.40 -8.44
N GLU A 30 8.77 7.05 -8.33
CA GLU A 30 7.75 7.94 -7.73
C GLU A 30 7.93 8.06 -6.22
N TYR A 31 8.54 7.04 -5.60
CA TYR A 31 8.91 7.00 -4.19
C TYR A 31 10.42 6.94 -4.03
N LEU A 32 10.96 7.74 -3.13
CA LEU A 32 12.41 7.85 -2.90
C LEU A 32 12.85 7.14 -1.61
N PRO A 33 14.00 6.45 -1.60
CA PRO A 33 14.48 5.69 -0.42
C PRO A 33 14.66 6.51 0.86
N HIS A 34 14.80 7.84 0.79
CA HIS A 34 14.91 8.68 2.00
C HIS A 34 13.68 8.59 2.93
N ASN A 35 12.54 8.09 2.44
CA ASN A 35 11.36 7.85 3.27
C ASN A 35 11.50 6.64 4.22
N TYR A 36 12.52 5.78 4.02
CA TYR A 36 12.68 4.56 4.83
C TYR A 36 12.83 4.86 6.32
N GLU A 37 13.58 5.91 6.68
CA GLU A 37 13.76 6.28 8.07
C GLU A 37 12.40 6.54 8.75
N ASN A 38 11.55 7.36 8.13
CA ASN A 38 10.22 7.66 8.66
C ASN A 38 9.31 6.42 8.75
N LEU A 39 9.41 5.52 7.78
CA LEU A 39 8.64 4.27 7.76
C LEU A 39 9.07 3.30 8.86
N LEU A 40 10.34 3.34 9.28
CA LEU A 40 10.90 2.43 10.29
C LEU A 40 10.77 2.97 11.72
N ILE A 41 10.62 4.29 11.93
CA ILE A 41 10.44 4.89 13.26
C ILE A 41 9.33 4.20 14.08
N PRO A 42 8.13 3.90 13.53
CA PRO A 42 7.09 3.25 14.33
C PRO A 42 7.47 1.86 14.83
N PHE A 43 8.28 1.10 14.10
CA PHE A 43 8.80 -0.20 14.56
C PHE A 43 9.77 -0.04 15.72
N GLN A 44 10.63 0.98 15.68
CA GLN A 44 11.65 1.23 16.69
C GLN A 44 11.07 1.82 17.99
N LYS A 45 10.10 2.74 17.86
CA LYS A 45 9.61 3.54 19.00
C LYS A 45 8.28 3.07 19.56
N TYR A 46 7.42 2.45 18.76
CA TYR A 46 6.04 2.13 19.13
C TYR A 46 5.69 0.66 18.96
N GLU A 47 6.69 -0.18 18.65
CA GLU A 47 6.50 -1.62 18.40
C GLU A 47 5.44 -1.89 17.32
N ALA A 48 5.45 -1.09 16.25
CA ALA A 48 4.52 -1.26 15.15
C ALA A 48 4.61 -2.66 14.55
N ASP A 49 3.48 -3.16 14.10
CA ASP A 49 3.38 -4.42 13.35
C ASP A 49 3.27 -4.15 11.85
N VAL A 50 2.59 -3.04 11.49
CA VAL A 50 2.35 -2.60 10.12
C VAL A 50 2.46 -1.08 10.04
N VAL A 51 3.13 -0.58 9.00
CA VAL A 51 3.23 0.86 8.72
C VAL A 51 2.93 1.12 7.24
N TYR A 52 1.98 2.02 6.97
CA TYR A 52 1.69 2.52 5.64
C TYR A 52 2.29 3.91 5.45
N GLY A 53 2.89 4.15 4.28
CA GLY A 53 3.24 5.50 3.86
C GLY A 53 2.03 6.18 3.22
N SER A 54 1.71 7.42 3.60
CA SER A 54 0.62 8.17 3.00
C SER A 54 1.14 9.34 2.18
N ARG A 55 0.64 9.48 0.95
CA ARG A 55 0.89 10.63 0.08
C ARG A 55 0.10 11.87 0.51
N PHE A 56 -0.88 11.69 1.39
CA PHE A 56 -1.81 12.75 1.84
C PHE A 56 -1.50 13.25 3.25
N LYS A 57 -0.63 12.59 4.00
CA LYS A 57 -0.08 13.10 5.27
C LYS A 57 1.13 13.96 4.99
N SER A 58 1.08 15.21 5.45
CA SER A 58 2.18 16.16 5.22
C SER A 58 3.35 15.90 6.15
N ILE A 59 4.53 15.63 5.60
CA ILE A 59 5.82 15.74 6.32
C ILE A 59 6.89 16.35 5.41
N SER A 60 6.69 16.38 4.10
CA SER A 60 7.73 16.77 3.14
C SER A 60 7.15 17.34 1.86
N THR A 61 8.02 17.72 0.95
CA THR A 61 7.67 18.22 -0.38
C THR A 61 7.05 17.10 -1.22
N ASN A 62 5.86 17.36 -1.75
CA ASN A 62 5.17 16.47 -2.67
C ASN A 62 4.90 17.19 -3.99
N LYS A 63 5.06 16.48 -5.11
CA LYS A 63 4.58 16.96 -6.40
C LYS A 63 3.05 17.03 -6.39
N VAL A 64 2.47 18.12 -6.91
CA VAL A 64 1.02 18.26 -6.98
C VAL A 64 0.40 17.15 -7.84
N LEU A 65 -0.56 16.44 -7.28
CA LEU A 65 -1.23 15.32 -7.95
C LEU A 65 -2.29 15.79 -8.93
N LEU A 66 -2.62 14.92 -9.89
CA LEU A 66 -3.79 15.11 -10.75
C LEU A 66 -5.07 15.00 -9.91
N PHE A 67 -5.92 16.03 -9.99
CA PHE A 67 -7.12 16.17 -9.15
C PHE A 67 -8.02 14.92 -9.17
N TRP A 68 -8.36 14.41 -10.35
CA TRP A 68 -9.25 13.25 -10.48
C TRP A 68 -8.65 11.96 -9.95
N HIS A 69 -7.32 11.79 -10.05
CA HIS A 69 -6.63 10.66 -9.43
C HIS A 69 -6.66 10.73 -7.91
N MET A 70 -6.52 11.93 -7.36
CA MET A 70 -6.64 12.14 -5.92
C MET A 70 -8.07 11.80 -5.45
N ILE A 71 -9.10 12.27 -6.16
CA ILE A 71 -10.50 11.97 -5.82
C ILE A 71 -10.77 10.46 -5.88
N ALA A 72 -10.36 9.78 -6.96
CA ALA A 72 -10.53 8.33 -7.10
C ALA A 72 -9.86 7.58 -5.94
N ASN A 73 -8.62 7.94 -5.60
CA ASN A 73 -7.91 7.34 -4.48
C ASN A 73 -8.62 7.56 -3.13
N ARG A 74 -9.13 8.78 -2.89
CA ARG A 74 -9.89 9.07 -1.66
C ARG A 74 -11.19 8.27 -1.56
N ILE A 75 -11.89 8.06 -2.68
CA ILE A 75 -13.11 7.23 -2.71
C ILE A 75 -12.74 5.77 -2.40
N ILE A 76 -11.71 5.21 -3.04
CA ILE A 76 -11.24 3.85 -2.77
C ILE A 76 -10.83 3.71 -1.30
N THR A 77 -10.06 4.66 -0.79
CA THR A 77 -9.63 4.66 0.62
C THR A 77 -10.83 4.73 1.56
N PHE A 78 -11.79 5.60 1.30
CA PHE A 78 -13.02 5.71 2.10
C PHE A 78 -13.79 4.38 2.12
N CYS A 79 -14.04 3.78 0.96
CA CYS A 79 -14.72 2.48 0.89
C CYS A 79 -13.93 1.39 1.60
N SER A 80 -12.61 1.34 1.41
CA SER A 80 -11.75 0.38 2.11
C SER A 80 -11.84 0.55 3.64
N ASN A 81 -11.84 1.78 4.14
CA ASN A 81 -11.96 2.09 5.56
C ASN A 81 -13.32 1.65 6.14
N VAL A 82 -14.41 1.88 5.40
CA VAL A 82 -15.75 1.44 5.82
C VAL A 82 -15.78 -0.07 6.06
N PHE A 83 -15.28 -0.85 5.10
CA PHE A 83 -15.30 -2.32 5.20
C PHE A 83 -14.27 -2.89 6.17
N SER A 84 -13.10 -2.26 6.29
CA SER A 84 -12.04 -2.72 7.19
C SER A 84 -12.20 -2.20 8.62
N ASN A 85 -13.03 -1.17 8.84
CA ASN A 85 -13.09 -0.38 10.07
C ASN A 85 -11.70 0.08 10.53
N LEU A 86 -10.87 0.55 9.58
CA LEU A 86 -9.59 1.22 9.79
C LEU A 86 -9.72 2.68 9.32
N ASN A 87 -8.78 3.53 9.71
CA ASN A 87 -8.81 4.95 9.38
C ASN A 87 -7.53 5.37 8.64
N PHE A 88 -7.28 4.74 7.49
CA PHE A 88 -6.20 5.15 6.61
C PHE A 88 -6.54 6.42 5.83
N THR A 89 -5.53 7.19 5.46
CA THR A 89 -5.66 8.30 4.52
C THR A 89 -5.27 7.90 3.10
N ASP A 90 -4.54 6.78 2.92
CA ASP A 90 -4.05 6.31 1.63
C ASP A 90 -3.81 4.79 1.59
N VAL A 91 -4.80 4.00 1.17
CA VAL A 91 -4.64 2.53 1.05
C VAL A 91 -3.92 2.10 -0.22
N GLU A 92 -3.89 2.97 -1.24
CA GLU A 92 -3.28 2.72 -2.56
C GLU A 92 -1.80 3.14 -2.62
N THR A 93 -1.19 3.38 -1.46
CA THR A 93 0.23 3.75 -1.37
C THR A 93 1.14 2.60 -1.80
N GLY A 94 2.23 2.91 -2.50
CA GLY A 94 3.28 1.94 -2.85
C GLY A 94 4.18 1.58 -1.66
N TYR A 95 4.19 2.39 -0.60
CA TYR A 95 4.98 2.11 0.59
C TYR A 95 4.15 1.43 1.68
N LYS A 96 4.42 0.15 1.89
CA LYS A 96 3.87 -0.65 2.98
C LYS A 96 4.98 -1.44 3.66
N VAL A 97 5.03 -1.38 4.97
CA VAL A 97 6.05 -2.05 5.79
C VAL A 97 5.38 -2.94 6.82
N PHE A 98 5.91 -4.14 6.98
CA PHE A 98 5.33 -5.18 7.83
C PHE A 98 6.43 -5.87 8.65
N LYS A 99 6.10 -6.33 9.85
CA LYS A 99 6.88 -7.42 10.43
C LYS A 99 6.81 -8.63 9.49
N SER A 100 7.96 -9.23 9.21
CA SER A 100 8.05 -10.33 8.24
C SER A 100 7.19 -11.53 8.63
N GLU A 101 7.06 -11.82 9.92
CA GLU A 101 6.19 -12.88 10.43
C GLU A 101 4.70 -12.65 10.08
N ILE A 102 4.24 -11.38 10.06
CA ILE A 102 2.85 -11.05 9.75
C ILE A 102 2.58 -11.25 8.25
N ILE A 103 3.41 -10.63 7.39
CA ILE A 103 3.17 -10.66 5.95
C ILE A 103 3.34 -12.06 5.36
N LYS A 104 4.22 -12.90 5.92
CA LYS A 104 4.40 -14.29 5.51
C LYS A 104 3.16 -15.16 5.76
N ASN A 105 2.37 -14.81 6.78
CA ASN A 105 1.15 -15.55 7.14
C ASN A 105 -0.10 -15.04 6.39
N ILE A 106 0.02 -14.02 5.56
CA ILE A 106 -1.08 -13.50 4.74
C ILE A 106 -1.00 -14.14 3.35
N GLU A 107 -1.97 -15.02 3.05
CA GLU A 107 -2.12 -15.58 1.71
C GLU A 107 -2.65 -14.51 0.75
N LEU A 108 -1.81 -14.00 -0.17
CA LEU A 108 -2.19 -13.05 -1.21
C LEU A 108 -2.55 -13.79 -2.51
N LYS A 109 -3.63 -13.38 -3.20
CA LYS A 109 -4.17 -14.02 -4.41
C LYS A 109 -4.18 -13.10 -5.63
N GLU A 110 -4.35 -11.78 -5.41
CA GLU A 110 -4.41 -10.82 -6.50
C GLU A 110 -3.07 -10.68 -7.24
N ASN A 111 -3.12 -10.59 -8.57
CA ASN A 111 -1.95 -10.42 -9.42
C ASN A 111 -1.70 -8.96 -9.82
N SER A 112 -2.76 -8.15 -9.87
CA SER A 112 -2.75 -6.76 -10.32
C SER A 112 -2.53 -5.78 -9.15
N PHE A 113 -2.81 -4.50 -9.36
CA PHE A 113 -2.82 -3.45 -8.32
C PHE A 113 -3.89 -3.71 -7.23
N ALA A 114 -4.91 -4.53 -7.49
CA ALA A 114 -5.91 -4.92 -6.49
C ALA A 114 -5.30 -5.60 -5.25
N PHE A 115 -4.05 -6.04 -5.31
CA PHE A 115 -3.30 -6.57 -4.17
C PHE A 115 -3.17 -5.55 -3.04
N GLU A 116 -3.10 -4.24 -3.34
CA GLU A 116 -3.01 -3.16 -2.33
C GLU A 116 -4.25 -3.16 -1.42
N ILE A 117 -5.39 -3.41 -2.02
CA ILE A 117 -6.66 -3.53 -1.31
C ILE A 117 -6.74 -4.89 -0.58
N GLU A 118 -6.39 -5.99 -1.27
CA GLU A 118 -6.39 -7.32 -0.69
C GLU A 118 -5.60 -7.38 0.62
N ILE A 119 -4.36 -6.86 0.62
CA ILE A 119 -3.52 -6.87 1.80
C ILE A 119 -4.12 -6.04 2.93
N THR A 120 -4.71 -4.89 2.63
CA THR A 120 -5.36 -4.01 3.60
C THR A 120 -6.56 -4.69 4.26
N GLN A 121 -7.44 -5.31 3.48
CA GLN A 121 -8.61 -6.02 4.01
C GLN A 121 -8.21 -7.25 4.84
N LYS A 122 -7.17 -7.98 4.44
CA LYS A 122 -6.67 -9.14 5.18
C LYS A 122 -6.00 -8.75 6.50
N ILE A 123 -5.24 -7.66 6.55
CA ILE A 123 -4.69 -7.09 7.79
C ILE A 123 -5.82 -6.69 8.73
N ALA A 124 -6.87 -6.07 8.21
CA ALA A 124 -8.02 -5.68 9.01
C ALA A 124 -8.71 -6.85 9.71
N LYS A 125 -8.69 -8.05 9.12
CA LYS A 125 -9.22 -9.27 9.75
C LYS A 125 -8.38 -9.78 10.92
N ILE A 126 -7.11 -9.44 10.98
CA ILE A 126 -6.20 -9.83 12.07
C ILE A 126 -6.34 -8.89 13.28
N LYS A 127 -6.78 -7.62 13.06
CA LYS A 127 -7.03 -6.68 14.17
C LYS A 127 -8.08 -7.25 15.17
N PRO A 128 -8.12 -6.82 16.42
CA PRO A 128 -7.39 -5.70 17.03
C PRO A 128 -5.98 -6.04 17.50
N LYS A 129 -5.44 -7.18 17.17
CA LYS A 129 -4.13 -7.64 17.68
C LYS A 129 -2.94 -6.90 17.08
N LEU A 130 -3.11 -6.17 15.97
CA LEU A 130 -2.00 -5.49 15.28
C LEU A 130 -1.93 -4.01 15.63
N LYS A 131 -0.69 -3.53 15.88
CA LYS A 131 -0.35 -2.11 15.99
C LYS A 131 -0.07 -1.54 14.60
N ILE A 132 -1.05 -0.87 14.01
CA ILE A 132 -0.99 -0.33 12.65
C ILE A 132 -0.76 1.17 12.71
N PHE A 133 0.21 1.67 11.95
CA PHE A 133 0.55 3.09 11.86
C PHE A 133 0.52 3.57 10.42
N GLU A 134 0.36 4.89 10.26
CA GLU A 134 0.47 5.56 8.97
C GLU A 134 1.34 6.80 9.11
N VAL A 135 2.36 6.93 8.26
CA VAL A 135 3.31 8.05 8.23
C VAL A 135 3.26 8.76 6.89
N GLY A 136 3.55 10.07 6.85
CA GLY A 136 3.68 10.80 5.61
C GLY A 136 4.92 10.39 4.82
N VAL A 137 4.81 10.36 3.48
CA VAL A 137 5.93 10.09 2.57
C VAL A 137 5.96 11.08 1.42
N SER A 138 7.16 11.37 0.92
CA SER A 138 7.32 12.16 -0.30
C SER A 138 6.89 11.34 -1.50
N TYR A 139 6.17 11.98 -2.42
CA TYR A 139 5.68 11.36 -3.63
C TYR A 139 5.83 12.27 -4.85
N PHE A 140 6.45 11.76 -5.89
CA PHE A 140 6.73 12.46 -7.14
C PHE A 140 6.01 11.77 -8.31
N GLY A 141 4.68 11.81 -8.28
CA GLY A 141 3.83 11.12 -9.24
C GLY A 141 4.11 11.51 -10.69
N ARG A 142 4.16 10.52 -11.57
CA ARG A 142 4.30 10.71 -13.02
C ARG A 142 3.01 11.20 -13.64
N THR A 143 3.16 11.96 -14.72
CA THR A 143 2.08 12.30 -15.64
C THR A 143 1.86 11.15 -16.65
N TYR A 144 0.79 11.21 -17.44
CA TYR A 144 0.57 10.24 -18.52
C TYR A 144 1.68 10.27 -19.58
N SER A 145 2.23 11.45 -19.89
CA SER A 145 3.38 11.61 -20.78
C SER A 145 4.66 11.01 -20.22
N GLU A 146 4.79 10.90 -18.89
CA GLU A 146 5.88 10.25 -18.18
C GLU A 146 5.65 8.74 -17.95
N GLY A 147 4.63 8.15 -18.58
CA GLY A 147 4.38 6.71 -18.56
C GLY A 147 3.50 6.20 -17.41
N LYS A 148 2.61 7.03 -16.85
CA LYS A 148 1.62 6.59 -15.87
C LYS A 148 0.67 5.55 -16.47
N LYS A 149 0.54 4.40 -15.84
CA LYS A 149 -0.21 3.23 -16.36
C LYS A 149 -1.58 3.03 -15.71
N ILE A 150 -1.83 3.64 -14.55
CA ILE A 150 -3.08 3.45 -13.79
C ILE A 150 -4.24 4.05 -14.57
N THR A 151 -5.31 3.27 -14.72
CA THR A 151 -6.51 3.63 -15.50
C THR A 151 -7.77 3.56 -14.63
N PHE A 152 -8.90 4.03 -15.15
CA PHE A 152 -10.20 3.91 -14.49
C PHE A 152 -10.62 2.44 -14.25
N LYS A 153 -10.16 1.51 -15.09
CA LYS A 153 -10.38 0.06 -14.88
C LYS A 153 -9.75 -0.44 -13.58
N ASP A 154 -8.59 0.09 -13.21
CA ASP A 154 -7.91 -0.29 -11.98
C ASP A 154 -8.71 0.16 -10.74
N ALA A 155 -9.35 1.34 -10.81
CA ALA A 155 -10.25 1.80 -9.75
C ALA A 155 -11.47 0.88 -9.57
N ILE A 156 -12.07 0.40 -10.67
CA ILE A 156 -13.17 -0.58 -10.61
C ILE A 156 -12.68 -1.89 -10.00
N LEU A 157 -11.52 -2.39 -10.40
CA LEU A 157 -10.94 -3.61 -9.85
C LEU A 157 -10.63 -3.47 -8.35
N ALA A 158 -10.17 -2.30 -7.91
CA ALA A 158 -9.96 -2.00 -6.49
C ALA A 158 -11.29 -2.07 -5.71
N MET A 159 -12.37 -1.49 -6.24
CA MET A 159 -13.70 -1.56 -5.61
C MET A 159 -14.23 -3.00 -5.51
N ILE A 160 -14.05 -3.80 -6.56
CA ILE A 160 -14.39 -5.23 -6.53
C ILE A 160 -13.55 -5.97 -5.49
N ALA A 161 -12.25 -5.66 -5.41
CA ALA A 161 -11.35 -6.27 -4.42
C ALA A 161 -11.74 -5.92 -2.98
N ILE A 162 -12.24 -4.70 -2.71
CA ILE A 162 -12.75 -4.33 -1.39
C ILE A 162 -13.87 -5.31 -0.99
N ILE A 163 -14.89 -5.47 -1.82
CA ILE A 163 -16.01 -6.35 -1.52
C ILE A 163 -15.52 -7.81 -1.38
N LYS A 164 -14.75 -8.30 -2.36
CA LYS A 164 -14.25 -9.67 -2.41
C LYS A 164 -13.44 -10.08 -1.19
N HIS A 165 -12.62 -9.17 -0.65
CA HIS A 165 -11.70 -9.48 0.44
C HIS A 165 -12.19 -9.00 1.82
N SER A 166 -13.33 -8.32 1.90
CA SER A 166 -13.93 -7.88 3.18
C SER A 166 -14.69 -9.00 3.88
N PHE A 167 -15.20 -9.94 3.14
CA PHE A 167 -15.92 -11.12 3.62
C PHE A 167 -15.08 -12.39 3.41
#